data_66b974d22f61f8d9a19781cf4fbb6e15
#
_entry.id   66b974d22f61f8d9a19781cf4fbb6e15
#
_cell.length_a   1.000
_cell.length_b   1.000
_cell.length_c   1.000
_cell.angle_alpha   90.00
_cell.angle_beta   90.00
_cell.angle_gamma   90.00
#
_symmetry.space_group_name_H-M   'P 1'
#
loop_
_entity.id
_entity.type
_entity.pdbx_description
1 polymer ?
#
loop_
_entity_poly.entity_id
_entity_poly.type
_entity_poly.pdbx_seq_one_letter_code
_entity_poly.pdbx_strand_id
1 'polypeptide(L)'
;MKITFLGQNGLLIESKNSKIIVDPYLSDAVAKIEPENTRRQPVDESFFSIKPTMVVITHAHADHYDEETLDKLLPGADGCVLFAPPSVFEKAKKRYKNVNCVLFRSGTSFTADGIVFRAVKAEHSDTEAVGVIISCEGKDLYITGDTLYSERVFESLPEKLYCYAVFLPINGRGNNMNAVDAAKFLKRIKYRFAVPMHFGLFDDLTGCELICENAVIPEMFKEIMLK
;
A
#
# COMPACT_ATOMS: atom_id res chain seq x y z
N MET A 1 2.44 -16.00 7.43
CA MET A 1 2.48 -14.71 6.71
C MET A 1 3.30 -13.72 7.52
N LYS A 2 4.28 -13.08 6.90
CA LYS A 2 5.13 -12.05 7.49
C LYS A 2 4.87 -10.74 6.75
N ILE A 3 4.79 -9.61 7.45
CA ILE A 3 4.56 -8.29 6.88
C ILE A 3 5.67 -7.35 7.34
N THR A 4 6.37 -6.72 6.41
CA THR A 4 7.44 -5.76 6.70
C THR A 4 7.02 -4.37 6.21
N PHE A 5 7.19 -3.35 7.02
CA PHE A 5 6.93 -1.96 6.65
C PHE A 5 8.14 -1.37 5.90
N LEU A 6 7.92 -0.83 4.71
CA LEU A 6 8.98 -0.25 3.87
C LEU A 6 9.05 1.28 3.94
N GLY A 7 8.17 1.91 4.71
CA GLY A 7 7.98 3.37 4.76
C GLY A 7 6.84 3.85 3.87
N GLN A 8 6.33 5.05 4.09
CA GLN A 8 5.15 5.63 3.44
C GLN A 8 3.95 4.68 3.48
N ASN A 9 3.50 4.17 2.34
CA ASN A 9 2.51 3.10 2.20
C ASN A 9 3.14 1.75 1.81
N GLY A 10 4.48 1.68 1.79
CA GLY A 10 5.21 0.51 1.34
C GLY A 10 5.09 -0.68 2.28
N LEU A 11 4.67 -1.83 1.75
CA LEU A 11 4.59 -3.10 2.47
C LEU A 11 5.23 -4.22 1.66
N LEU A 12 6.01 -5.08 2.33
CA LEU A 12 6.38 -6.40 1.83
C LEU A 12 5.59 -7.44 2.61
N ILE A 13 4.80 -8.26 1.92
CA ILE A 13 4.01 -9.35 2.48
C ILE A 13 4.56 -10.66 1.94
N GLU A 14 5.11 -11.48 2.83
CA GLU A 14 5.67 -12.80 2.50
C GLU A 14 4.73 -13.89 3.00
N SER A 15 4.25 -14.72 2.08
CA SER A 15 3.34 -15.82 2.36
C SER A 15 3.71 -17.04 1.53
N LYS A 16 4.04 -18.15 2.20
CA LYS A 16 4.48 -19.38 1.53
C LYS A 16 5.58 -19.09 0.48
N ASN A 17 5.23 -19.21 -0.81
CA ASN A 17 6.14 -18.98 -1.92
C ASN A 17 5.95 -17.61 -2.59
N SER A 18 5.05 -16.78 -2.07
CA SER A 18 4.70 -15.50 -2.68
C SER A 18 5.32 -14.33 -1.91
N LYS A 19 5.87 -13.38 -2.64
CA LYS A 19 6.36 -12.10 -2.14
C LYS A 19 5.57 -10.98 -2.81
N ILE A 20 4.70 -10.34 -2.05
CA ILE A 20 3.84 -9.26 -2.52
C ILE A 20 4.43 -7.95 -2.03
N ILE A 21 4.64 -7.00 -2.92
CA ILE A 21 5.04 -5.64 -2.55
C ILE A 21 3.90 -4.70 -2.90
N VAL A 22 3.52 -3.85 -1.95
CA VAL A 22 2.52 -2.80 -2.16
C VAL A 22 3.23 -1.46 -2.08
N ASP A 23 2.97 -0.57 -3.04
CA ASP A 23 3.46 0.81 -3.11
C ASP A 23 4.93 0.99 -2.66
N PRO A 24 5.90 0.32 -3.32
CA PRO A 24 7.29 0.40 -2.89
C PRO A 24 7.89 1.77 -3.18
N TYR A 25 8.26 2.50 -2.14
CA TYR A 25 8.97 3.77 -2.25
C TYR A 25 10.35 3.66 -1.57
N LEU A 26 11.35 3.24 -2.35
CA LEU A 26 12.74 3.01 -1.91
C LEU A 26 13.74 3.88 -2.71
N SER A 27 13.32 5.07 -3.08
CA SER A 27 14.14 6.11 -3.71
C SER A 27 13.94 7.45 -3.00
N ASP A 28 14.43 8.51 -3.61
CA ASP A 28 14.11 9.89 -3.21
C ASP A 28 13.49 10.65 -4.40
N ALA A 29 12.63 9.94 -5.19
CA ALA A 29 12.03 10.49 -6.40
C ALA A 29 11.11 11.67 -6.11
N VAL A 30 10.42 11.69 -4.96
CA VAL A 30 9.56 12.80 -4.53
C VAL A 30 10.36 14.09 -4.37
N ALA A 31 11.55 14.03 -3.76
CA ALA A 31 12.40 15.21 -3.56
C ALA A 31 12.84 15.90 -4.88
N LYS A 32 12.78 15.21 -6.02
CA LYS A 32 13.06 15.78 -7.34
C LYS A 32 11.93 16.67 -7.84
N ILE A 33 10.72 16.49 -7.30
CA ILE A 33 9.50 17.21 -7.66
C ILE A 33 9.15 18.22 -6.57
N GLU A 34 9.28 17.78 -5.31
CA GLU A 34 8.96 18.51 -4.10
C GLU A 34 10.16 18.43 -3.14
N PRO A 35 11.17 19.32 -3.27
CA PRO A 35 12.43 19.23 -2.51
C PRO A 35 12.27 19.24 -0.99
N GLU A 36 11.18 19.82 -0.47
CA GLU A 36 10.83 19.80 0.95
C GLU A 36 10.46 18.42 1.48
N ASN A 37 10.07 17.50 0.60
CA ASN A 37 9.69 16.12 0.92
C ASN A 37 10.86 15.15 0.66
N THR A 38 12.06 15.50 1.11
CA THR A 38 13.24 14.61 1.11
C THR A 38 13.08 13.54 2.20
N ARG A 39 13.47 12.31 1.88
CA ARG A 39 13.46 11.20 2.85
C ARG A 39 14.32 11.51 4.08
N ARG A 40 13.76 11.31 5.26
CA ARG A 40 14.47 11.46 6.56
C ARG A 40 15.21 10.18 6.99
N GLN A 41 14.86 9.05 6.37
CA GLN A 41 15.46 7.74 6.66
C GLN A 41 16.14 7.21 5.40
N PRO A 42 17.40 6.75 5.49
CA PRO A 42 18.07 6.14 4.34
C PRO A 42 17.35 4.87 3.90
N VAL A 43 17.50 4.54 2.63
CA VAL A 43 16.96 3.30 2.06
C VAL A 43 17.80 2.12 2.54
N ASP A 44 17.15 1.04 2.97
CA ASP A 44 17.81 -0.25 3.12
C ASP A 44 17.89 -0.94 1.75
N GLU A 45 19.06 -0.86 1.12
CA GLU A 45 19.26 -1.39 -0.23
C GLU A 45 19.12 -2.93 -0.32
N SER A 46 19.12 -3.64 0.80
CA SER A 46 18.93 -5.10 0.81
C SER A 46 17.57 -5.51 0.22
N PHE A 47 16.56 -4.62 0.31
CA PHE A 47 15.24 -4.85 -0.28
C PHE A 47 15.25 -4.95 -1.80
N PHE A 48 16.22 -4.37 -2.50
CA PHE A 48 16.35 -4.52 -3.95
C PHE A 48 16.75 -5.94 -4.40
N SER A 49 17.26 -6.76 -3.50
CA SER A 49 17.53 -8.17 -3.78
C SER A 49 16.26 -9.04 -3.83
N ILE A 50 15.13 -8.51 -3.35
CA ILE A 50 13.86 -9.21 -3.34
C ILE A 50 13.36 -9.31 -4.79
N LYS A 51 12.94 -10.52 -5.17
CA LYS A 51 12.25 -10.75 -6.43
C LYS A 51 10.77 -10.93 -6.11
N PRO A 52 9.93 -9.88 -6.32
CA PRO A 52 8.51 -9.98 -6.05
C PRO A 52 7.83 -10.94 -7.03
N THR A 53 6.89 -11.72 -6.53
CA THR A 53 5.96 -12.47 -7.36
C THR A 53 4.76 -11.60 -7.76
N MET A 54 4.42 -10.62 -6.94
CA MET A 54 3.34 -9.69 -7.17
C MET A 54 3.70 -8.30 -6.67
N VAL A 55 3.28 -7.28 -7.43
CA VAL A 55 3.37 -5.87 -7.04
C VAL A 55 1.98 -5.25 -7.16
N VAL A 56 1.57 -4.46 -6.18
CA VAL A 56 0.32 -3.69 -6.20
C VAL A 56 0.67 -2.22 -6.12
N ILE A 57 0.18 -1.44 -7.05
CA ILE A 57 0.26 0.02 -7.05
C ILE A 57 -1.14 0.56 -6.81
N THR A 58 -1.32 1.39 -5.79
CA THR A 58 -2.62 1.96 -5.44
C THR A 58 -2.98 3.17 -6.28
N HIS A 59 -2.02 4.02 -6.64
CA HIS A 59 -2.23 5.22 -7.46
C HIS A 59 -0.92 5.78 -8.05
N ALA A 60 -1.01 6.89 -8.79
CA ALA A 60 0.08 7.38 -9.66
C ALA A 60 1.08 8.33 -8.99
N HIS A 61 0.94 8.69 -7.71
CA HIS A 61 1.90 9.57 -7.04
C HIS A 61 3.27 8.92 -6.91
N ALA A 62 4.33 9.75 -6.89
CA ALA A 62 5.71 9.29 -6.96
C ALA A 62 6.18 8.50 -5.73
N ASP A 63 5.53 8.67 -4.58
CA ASP A 63 5.78 7.90 -3.36
C ASP A 63 4.99 6.57 -3.28
N HIS A 64 4.25 6.21 -4.36
CA HIS A 64 3.54 4.94 -4.54
C HIS A 64 3.95 4.25 -5.85
N TYR A 65 3.84 4.94 -6.99
CA TYR A 65 4.38 4.49 -8.26
C TYR A 65 5.78 5.06 -8.48
N ASP A 66 6.73 4.56 -7.72
CA ASP A 66 8.14 4.95 -7.80
C ASP A 66 8.87 4.15 -8.87
N GLU A 67 9.05 4.77 -10.05
CA GLU A 67 9.73 4.12 -11.18
C GLU A 67 11.19 3.78 -10.86
N GLU A 68 11.90 4.57 -10.05
CA GLU A 68 13.29 4.30 -9.68
C GLU A 68 13.41 3.05 -8.80
N THR A 69 12.47 2.86 -7.89
CA THR A 69 12.36 1.64 -7.08
C THR A 69 11.99 0.43 -7.95
N LEU A 70 10.97 0.56 -8.80
CA LEU A 70 10.51 -0.53 -9.66
C LEU A 70 11.57 -0.94 -10.68
N ASP A 71 12.36 -0.02 -11.20
CA ASP A 71 13.49 -0.29 -12.10
C ASP A 71 14.58 -1.15 -11.45
N LYS A 72 14.70 -1.14 -10.13
CA LYS A 72 15.62 -2.00 -9.37
C LYS A 72 14.99 -3.31 -8.93
N LEU A 73 13.70 -3.33 -8.63
CA LEU A 73 12.99 -4.52 -8.11
C LEU A 73 12.57 -5.51 -9.22
N LEU A 74 12.11 -4.99 -10.37
CA LEU A 74 11.50 -5.82 -11.42
C LEU A 74 12.49 -6.53 -12.36
N PRO A 75 13.75 -6.09 -12.57
CA PRO A 75 14.70 -6.88 -13.34
C PRO A 75 14.91 -8.26 -12.72
N GLY A 76 14.67 -9.32 -13.52
CA GLY A 76 14.75 -10.72 -13.08
C GLY A 76 13.57 -11.17 -12.18
N ALA A 77 12.47 -10.41 -12.14
CA ALA A 77 11.20 -10.83 -11.59
C ALA A 77 10.24 -11.29 -12.70
N ASP A 78 10.75 -12.14 -13.60
CA ASP A 78 10.00 -12.60 -14.76
C ASP A 78 8.72 -13.34 -14.35
N GLY A 79 7.61 -12.96 -15.00
CA GLY A 79 6.30 -13.50 -14.66
C GLY A 79 5.63 -12.86 -13.44
N CYS A 80 6.26 -11.90 -12.76
CA CYS A 80 5.65 -11.11 -11.71
C CYS A 80 4.33 -10.50 -12.21
N VAL A 81 3.31 -10.50 -11.36
CA VAL A 81 2.03 -9.84 -11.64
C VAL A 81 2.05 -8.44 -11.04
N LEU A 82 1.88 -7.42 -11.88
CA LEU A 82 1.79 -6.03 -11.46
C LEU A 82 0.35 -5.53 -11.60
N PHE A 83 -0.30 -5.29 -10.47
CA PHE A 83 -1.64 -4.71 -10.38
C PHE A 83 -1.51 -3.19 -10.39
N ALA A 84 -2.13 -2.53 -11.36
CA ALA A 84 -2.01 -1.10 -11.55
C ALA A 84 -3.37 -0.44 -11.84
N PRO A 85 -3.71 0.69 -11.19
CA PRO A 85 -4.90 1.45 -11.51
C PRO A 85 -4.80 2.04 -12.92
N PRO A 86 -5.91 2.50 -13.52
CA PRO A 86 -5.91 3.06 -14.88
C PRO A 86 -4.89 4.19 -15.09
N SER A 87 -4.66 5.04 -14.08
CA SER A 87 -3.69 6.12 -14.10
C SER A 87 -2.22 5.67 -14.26
N VAL A 88 -1.92 4.42 -13.90
CA VAL A 88 -0.57 3.82 -13.95
C VAL A 88 -0.44 2.76 -15.04
N PHE A 89 -1.52 2.05 -15.36
CA PHE A 89 -1.51 0.80 -16.12
C PHE A 89 -0.76 0.87 -17.46
N GLU A 90 -1.11 1.83 -18.32
CA GLU A 90 -0.50 1.92 -19.65
C GLU A 90 1.00 2.26 -19.57
N LYS A 91 1.38 3.11 -18.61
CA LYS A 91 2.76 3.51 -18.36
C LYS A 91 3.58 2.33 -17.87
N ALA A 92 3.08 1.59 -16.87
CA ALA A 92 3.73 0.40 -16.34
C ALA A 92 3.87 -0.71 -17.39
N LYS A 93 2.81 -1.01 -18.13
CA LYS A 93 2.81 -2.00 -19.21
C LYS A 93 3.79 -1.68 -20.34
N LYS A 94 3.95 -0.39 -20.65
CA LYS A 94 4.93 0.05 -21.65
C LYS A 94 6.36 -0.11 -21.14
N ARG A 95 6.61 0.18 -19.85
CA ARG A 95 7.94 0.18 -19.25
C ARG A 95 8.43 -1.22 -18.88
N TYR A 96 7.59 -2.01 -18.24
CA TYR A 96 7.97 -3.32 -17.65
C TYR A 96 7.45 -4.48 -18.50
N LYS A 97 8.24 -4.87 -19.54
CA LYS A 97 7.84 -5.90 -20.51
C LYS A 97 7.95 -7.33 -19.99
N ASN A 98 8.70 -7.54 -18.91
CA ASN A 98 8.92 -8.84 -18.28
C ASN A 98 7.89 -9.19 -17.21
N VAL A 99 6.92 -8.30 -16.93
CA VAL A 99 5.88 -8.53 -15.94
C VAL A 99 4.47 -8.59 -16.58
N ASN A 100 3.56 -9.26 -15.90
CA ASN A 100 2.16 -9.38 -16.32
C ASN A 100 1.34 -8.24 -15.69
N CYS A 101 1.13 -7.15 -16.43
CA CYS A 101 0.34 -6.03 -15.95
C CYS A 101 -1.15 -6.37 -15.94
N VAL A 102 -1.80 -6.17 -14.81
CA VAL A 102 -3.25 -6.33 -14.60
C VAL A 102 -3.87 -4.96 -14.35
N LEU A 103 -4.87 -4.58 -15.15
CA LEU A 103 -5.65 -3.38 -14.91
C LEU A 103 -6.52 -3.57 -13.66
N PHE A 104 -6.21 -2.79 -12.62
CA PHE A 104 -6.75 -2.98 -11.29
C PHE A 104 -7.53 -1.73 -10.85
N ARG A 105 -8.83 -1.71 -11.14
CA ARG A 105 -9.75 -0.62 -10.78
C ARG A 105 -10.75 -1.07 -9.72
N SER A 106 -11.34 -0.14 -9.01
CA SER A 106 -12.37 -0.44 -8.00
C SER A 106 -13.44 -1.39 -8.56
N GLY A 107 -13.75 -2.45 -7.82
CA GLY A 107 -14.62 -3.55 -8.20
C GLY A 107 -13.90 -4.72 -8.91
N THR A 108 -12.62 -4.58 -9.28
CA THR A 108 -11.84 -5.71 -9.84
C THR A 108 -11.47 -6.69 -8.73
N SER A 109 -11.59 -7.99 -9.03
CA SER A 109 -11.06 -9.07 -8.19
C SER A 109 -10.20 -9.99 -9.05
N PHE A 110 -9.04 -10.36 -8.54
CA PHE A 110 -8.08 -11.22 -9.22
C PHE A 110 -7.48 -12.23 -8.24
N THR A 111 -7.25 -13.45 -8.72
CA THR A 111 -6.61 -14.50 -7.90
C THR A 111 -5.30 -14.92 -8.55
N ALA A 112 -4.20 -14.82 -7.79
CA ALA A 112 -2.88 -15.30 -8.17
C ALA A 112 -2.30 -16.13 -7.02
N ASP A 113 -1.74 -17.30 -7.32
CA ASP A 113 -1.10 -18.21 -6.34
C ASP A 113 -1.99 -18.53 -5.11
N GLY A 114 -3.32 -18.57 -5.31
CA GLY A 114 -4.27 -18.81 -4.24
C GLY A 114 -4.51 -17.61 -3.32
N ILE A 115 -3.98 -16.45 -3.65
CA ILE A 115 -4.17 -15.17 -2.97
C ILE A 115 -5.18 -14.34 -3.77
N VAL A 116 -6.20 -13.81 -3.09
CA VAL A 116 -7.22 -12.98 -3.74
C VAL A 116 -6.89 -11.51 -3.49
N PHE A 117 -6.84 -10.74 -4.57
CA PHE A 117 -6.69 -9.29 -4.58
C PHE A 117 -8.01 -8.66 -5.01
N ARG A 118 -8.54 -7.75 -4.21
CA ARG A 118 -9.76 -7.01 -4.54
C ARG A 118 -9.50 -5.52 -4.45
N ALA A 119 -9.68 -4.82 -5.56
CA ALA A 119 -9.62 -3.36 -5.60
C ALA A 119 -10.93 -2.78 -5.08
N VAL A 120 -10.82 -1.84 -4.16
CA VAL A 120 -11.92 -1.05 -3.61
C VAL A 120 -11.67 0.43 -3.88
N LYS A 121 -12.69 1.29 -3.71
CA LYS A 121 -12.54 2.73 -3.94
C LYS A 121 -11.59 3.35 -2.92
N ALA A 122 -10.70 4.21 -3.40
CA ALA A 122 -10.04 5.24 -2.59
C ALA A 122 -10.53 6.63 -3.06
N GLU A 123 -10.66 7.57 -2.15
CA GLU A 123 -11.08 8.94 -2.47
C GLU A 123 -9.84 9.85 -2.33
N HIS A 124 -9.23 10.16 -3.45
CA HIS A 124 -7.93 10.82 -3.52
C HIS A 124 -7.84 11.78 -4.70
N SER A 125 -6.74 12.55 -4.80
CA SER A 125 -6.49 13.46 -5.92
C SER A 125 -6.29 12.72 -7.26
N ASP A 126 -5.68 11.53 -7.24
CA ASP A 126 -5.80 10.58 -8.35
C ASP A 126 -7.19 9.95 -8.31
N THR A 127 -8.06 10.32 -9.24
CA THR A 127 -9.46 9.86 -9.30
C THR A 127 -9.60 8.37 -9.55
N GLU A 128 -8.53 7.72 -10.05
CA GLU A 128 -8.45 6.29 -10.34
C GLU A 128 -7.77 5.49 -9.20
N ALA A 129 -7.44 6.17 -8.09
CA ALA A 129 -6.84 5.55 -6.91
C ALA A 129 -7.70 4.42 -6.36
N VAL A 130 -7.04 3.39 -5.85
CA VAL A 130 -7.68 2.22 -5.25
C VAL A 130 -7.06 1.87 -3.91
N GLY A 131 -7.89 1.37 -3.00
CA GLY A 131 -7.43 0.52 -1.91
C GLY A 131 -7.41 -0.93 -2.36
N VAL A 132 -6.72 -1.79 -1.64
CA VAL A 132 -6.67 -3.21 -1.92
C VAL A 132 -6.98 -4.05 -0.69
N ILE A 133 -7.83 -5.06 -0.85
CA ILE A 133 -8.03 -6.13 0.12
C ILE A 133 -7.29 -7.36 -0.40
N ILE A 134 -6.29 -7.82 0.37
CA ILE A 134 -5.49 -9.01 0.06
C ILE A 134 -5.93 -10.12 1.00
N SER A 135 -6.61 -11.14 0.44
CA SER A 135 -7.03 -12.33 1.20
C SER A 135 -5.98 -13.42 1.06
N CYS A 136 -5.26 -13.68 2.14
CA CYS A 136 -4.13 -14.60 2.18
C CYS A 136 -4.11 -15.39 3.49
N GLU A 137 -3.93 -16.71 3.43
CA GLU A 137 -3.88 -17.61 4.61
C GLU A 137 -5.10 -17.45 5.55
N GLY A 138 -6.29 -17.23 4.98
CA GLY A 138 -7.53 -17.05 5.75
C GLY A 138 -7.62 -15.71 6.49
N LYS A 139 -6.80 -14.73 6.12
CA LYS A 139 -6.77 -13.38 6.69
C LYS A 139 -6.97 -12.35 5.59
N ASP A 140 -7.80 -11.36 5.85
CA ASP A 140 -8.00 -10.20 4.98
C ASP A 140 -7.16 -9.03 5.49
N LEU A 141 -6.23 -8.57 4.66
CA LEU A 141 -5.44 -7.35 4.86
C LEU A 141 -6.07 -6.26 4.01
N TYR A 142 -6.53 -5.19 4.63
CA TYR A 142 -7.03 -4.03 3.91
C TYR A 142 -6.00 -2.90 3.94
N ILE A 143 -5.40 -2.62 2.81
CA ILE A 143 -4.51 -1.49 2.56
C ILE A 143 -5.36 -0.43 1.85
N THR A 144 -5.67 0.67 2.53
CA THR A 144 -6.58 1.68 1.98
C THR A 144 -5.96 2.44 0.81
N GLY A 145 -4.63 2.42 0.67
CA GLY A 145 -3.91 3.41 -0.11
C GLY A 145 -4.12 4.81 0.49
N ASP A 146 -3.79 5.82 -0.28
CA ASP A 146 -4.07 7.20 0.07
C ASP A 146 -5.56 7.51 -0.15
N THR A 147 -6.23 7.97 0.89
CA THR A 147 -7.67 8.23 0.83
C THR A 147 -8.15 9.21 1.90
N LEU A 148 -9.18 9.96 1.57
CA LEU A 148 -10.01 10.70 2.51
C LEU A 148 -11.04 9.78 3.19
N TYR A 149 -11.58 10.21 4.32
CA TYR A 149 -12.80 9.63 4.88
C TYR A 149 -13.98 9.98 3.95
N SER A 150 -14.56 8.97 3.31
CA SER A 150 -15.67 9.16 2.35
C SER A 150 -16.66 8.00 2.39
N GLU A 151 -17.95 8.31 2.28
CA GLU A 151 -19.01 7.29 2.18
C GLU A 151 -18.79 6.37 0.96
N ARG A 152 -18.29 6.90 -0.17
CA ARG A 152 -17.98 6.11 -1.37
C ARG A 152 -16.96 5.00 -1.13
N VAL A 153 -16.03 5.22 -0.20
CA VAL A 153 -15.06 4.18 0.20
C VAL A 153 -15.81 3.04 0.87
N PHE A 154 -16.66 3.33 1.86
CA PHE A 154 -17.43 2.31 2.57
C PHE A 154 -18.40 1.55 1.67
N GLU A 155 -19.06 2.22 0.73
CA GLU A 155 -19.97 1.62 -0.25
C GLU A 155 -19.26 0.61 -1.18
N SER A 156 -17.95 0.75 -1.37
CA SER A 156 -17.14 -0.16 -2.18
C SER A 156 -16.65 -1.39 -1.44
N LEU A 157 -16.72 -1.40 -0.10
CA LEU A 157 -16.25 -2.51 0.71
C LEU A 157 -17.24 -3.67 0.70
N PRO A 158 -16.77 -4.93 0.79
CA PRO A 158 -17.65 -6.08 0.96
C PRO A 158 -18.48 -5.98 2.25
N GLU A 159 -19.78 -6.29 2.17
CA GLU A 159 -20.73 -6.18 3.31
C GLU A 159 -20.27 -6.93 4.57
N LYS A 160 -19.63 -8.08 4.40
CA LYS A 160 -19.18 -8.95 5.51
C LYS A 160 -17.67 -8.90 5.72
N LEU A 161 -17.02 -7.79 5.36
CA LEU A 161 -15.59 -7.65 5.54
C LEU A 161 -15.22 -7.68 7.03
N TYR A 162 -14.28 -8.55 7.39
CA TYR A 162 -13.56 -8.55 8.66
C TYR A 162 -12.07 -8.52 8.37
N CYS A 163 -11.43 -7.39 8.64
CA CYS A 163 -10.02 -7.23 8.37
C CYS A 163 -9.17 -7.82 9.51
N TYR A 164 -8.23 -8.70 9.17
CA TYR A 164 -7.19 -9.09 10.12
C TYR A 164 -6.30 -7.89 10.46
N ALA A 165 -5.97 -7.07 9.47
CA ALA A 165 -5.30 -5.79 9.68
C ALA A 165 -5.79 -4.76 8.66
N VAL A 166 -5.88 -3.49 9.10
CA VAL A 166 -6.16 -2.33 8.26
C VAL A 166 -4.95 -1.42 8.28
N PHE A 167 -4.43 -1.10 7.11
CA PHE A 167 -3.31 -0.19 6.88
C PHE A 167 -3.87 1.09 6.27
N LEU A 168 -3.70 2.23 6.96
CA LEU A 168 -4.38 3.48 6.58
C LEU A 168 -3.53 4.72 6.86
N PRO A 169 -3.59 5.76 5.99
CA PRO A 169 -2.81 6.98 6.16
C PRO A 169 -3.29 7.79 7.36
N ILE A 170 -2.35 8.53 7.99
CA ILE A 170 -2.63 9.41 9.12
C ILE A 170 -2.05 10.82 8.95
N ASN A 171 -1.37 11.10 7.85
CA ASN A 171 -0.63 12.35 7.65
C ASN A 171 -1.50 13.59 7.44
N GLY A 172 -2.76 13.45 7.02
CA GLY A 172 -3.69 14.56 6.81
C GLY A 172 -3.29 15.54 5.70
N ARG A 173 -2.40 15.14 4.79
CA ARG A 173 -1.90 15.95 3.68
C ARG A 173 -2.19 15.26 2.36
N GLY A 174 -2.21 16.01 1.26
CA GLY A 174 -2.37 15.45 -0.08
C GLY A 174 -3.69 14.70 -0.29
N ASN A 175 -4.80 15.13 0.32
CA ASN A 175 -6.09 14.43 0.30
C ASN A 175 -6.05 13.07 1.01
N ASN A 176 -5.36 12.99 2.14
CA ASN A 176 -5.35 11.84 3.03
C ASN A 176 -6.10 12.10 4.33
N MET A 177 -6.55 11.04 4.97
CA MET A 177 -7.05 11.09 6.35
C MET A 177 -5.93 11.56 7.29
N ASN A 178 -6.27 12.44 8.23
CA ASN A 178 -5.48 12.65 9.42
C ASN A 178 -5.78 11.55 10.46
N ALA A 179 -5.05 11.51 11.57
CA ALA A 179 -5.24 10.49 12.61
C ALA A 179 -6.65 10.47 13.21
N VAL A 180 -7.34 11.63 13.30
CA VAL A 180 -8.71 11.71 13.79
C VAL A 180 -9.69 11.10 12.80
N ASP A 181 -9.52 11.39 11.51
CA ASP A 181 -10.37 10.81 10.45
C ASP A 181 -10.11 9.31 10.29
N ALA A 182 -8.85 8.88 10.41
CA ALA A 182 -8.48 7.48 10.44
C ALA A 182 -9.15 6.72 11.60
N ALA A 183 -9.16 7.30 12.80
CA ALA A 183 -9.86 6.73 13.96
C ALA A 183 -11.40 6.68 13.75
N LYS A 184 -12.00 7.67 13.08
CA LYS A 184 -13.43 7.64 12.70
C LYS A 184 -13.70 6.56 11.65
N PHE A 185 -12.80 6.41 10.66
CA PHE A 185 -12.89 5.38 9.62
C PHE A 185 -12.93 3.98 10.24
N LEU A 186 -12.05 3.71 11.19
CA LEU A 186 -11.95 2.42 11.88
C LEU A 186 -13.22 2.07 12.67
N LYS A 187 -13.98 3.03 13.16
CA LYS A 187 -15.29 2.78 13.84
C LYS A 187 -16.37 2.24 12.90
N ARG A 188 -16.19 2.36 11.58
CA ARG A 188 -17.15 1.94 10.55
C ARG A 188 -16.89 0.53 10.01
N ILE A 189 -15.74 -0.05 10.29
CA ILE A 189 -15.33 -1.36 9.78
C ILE A 189 -14.98 -2.33 10.91
N LYS A 190 -15.05 -3.62 10.63
CA LYS A 190 -14.65 -4.66 11.59
C LYS A 190 -13.20 -5.04 11.33
N TYR A 191 -12.35 -4.91 12.32
CA TYR A 191 -10.93 -5.23 12.21
C TYR A 191 -10.38 -5.82 13.51
N ARG A 192 -9.22 -6.49 13.40
CA ARG A 192 -8.45 -6.97 14.56
C ARG A 192 -7.31 -6.02 14.90
N PHE A 193 -6.55 -5.55 13.91
CA PHE A 193 -5.42 -4.65 14.10
C PHE A 193 -5.54 -3.44 13.18
N ALA A 194 -5.12 -2.27 13.66
CA ALA A 194 -4.98 -1.06 12.86
C ALA A 194 -3.52 -0.63 12.81
N VAL A 195 -3.01 -0.37 11.60
CA VAL A 195 -1.62 -0.01 11.37
C VAL A 195 -1.58 1.36 10.67
N PRO A 196 -1.10 2.41 11.35
CA PRO A 196 -0.93 3.70 10.70
C PRO A 196 0.14 3.60 9.61
N MET A 197 -0.11 4.32 8.51
CA MET A 197 0.78 4.41 7.36
C MET A 197 0.99 5.88 6.99
N HIS A 198 1.89 6.13 6.06
CA HIS A 198 2.13 7.45 5.49
C HIS A 198 2.52 8.50 6.55
N PHE A 199 3.54 8.17 7.36
CA PHE A 199 4.05 9.02 8.44
C PHE A 199 5.57 8.88 8.59
N GLY A 200 6.20 9.89 9.17
CA GLY A 200 7.58 9.85 9.64
C GLY A 200 8.67 9.87 8.57
N LEU A 201 8.32 9.74 7.28
CA LEU A 201 9.30 9.80 6.21
C LEU A 201 9.55 11.24 5.72
N PHE A 202 8.50 12.05 5.64
CA PHE A 202 8.55 13.46 5.21
C PHE A 202 8.11 14.44 6.30
N ASP A 203 7.61 13.95 7.43
CA ASP A 203 7.05 14.74 8.52
C ASP A 203 7.55 14.26 9.89
N ASP A 204 7.05 14.87 10.96
CA ASP A 204 7.42 14.55 12.34
C ASP A 204 6.45 13.59 13.02
N LEU A 205 5.49 13.02 12.27
CA LEU A 205 4.54 12.06 12.82
C LEU A 205 5.26 10.77 13.21
N THR A 206 4.79 10.16 14.28
CA THR A 206 5.37 8.95 14.87
C THR A 206 4.53 7.70 14.72
N GLY A 207 3.28 7.88 14.23
CA GLY A 207 2.25 6.84 14.17
C GLY A 207 1.43 6.75 15.46
N CYS A 208 1.94 7.25 16.60
CA CYS A 208 1.23 7.25 17.88
C CYS A 208 0.03 8.21 17.92
N GLU A 209 -0.11 9.06 16.90
CA GLU A 209 -1.25 9.96 16.73
C GLU A 209 -2.55 9.20 16.44
N LEU A 210 -2.46 7.96 15.93
CA LEU A 210 -3.62 7.09 15.73
C LEU A 210 -4.09 6.50 17.06
N ILE A 211 -5.16 7.04 17.59
CA ILE A 211 -5.79 6.56 18.84
C ILE A 211 -6.98 5.67 18.49
N CYS A 212 -6.76 4.35 18.57
CA CYS A 212 -7.80 3.34 18.36
C CYS A 212 -7.47 2.05 19.11
N GLU A 213 -8.42 1.11 19.15
CA GLU A 213 -8.17 -0.22 19.70
C GLU A 213 -7.19 -1.00 18.81
N ASN A 214 -6.29 -1.76 19.44
CA ASN A 214 -5.34 -2.63 18.75
C ASN A 214 -4.49 -1.93 17.66
N ALA A 215 -4.11 -0.66 17.91
CA ALA A 215 -3.16 0.03 17.07
C ALA A 215 -1.78 -0.62 17.18
N VAL A 216 -1.14 -0.90 16.05
CA VAL A 216 0.22 -1.42 15.95
C VAL A 216 1.04 -0.43 15.16
N ILE A 217 1.98 0.25 15.81
CA ILE A 217 2.84 1.25 15.16
C ILE A 217 3.99 0.52 14.48
N PRO A 218 4.10 0.60 13.14
CA PRO A 218 5.18 -0.09 12.43
C PRO A 218 6.49 0.70 12.54
N GLU A 219 7.60 -0.03 12.61
CA GLU A 219 8.94 0.54 12.45
C GLU A 219 9.42 0.28 11.02
N MET A 220 10.07 1.29 10.41
CA MET A 220 10.56 1.19 9.05
C MET A 220 11.57 0.06 8.89
N PHE A 221 11.44 -0.72 7.83
CA PHE A 221 12.26 -1.89 7.48
C PHE A 221 12.18 -3.04 8.48
N LYS A 222 11.21 -3.02 9.41
CA LYS A 222 10.99 -4.11 10.36
C LYS A 222 9.67 -4.83 10.14
N GLU A 223 9.63 -6.08 10.63
CA GLU A 223 8.41 -6.88 10.65
C GLU A 223 7.36 -6.25 11.58
N ILE A 224 6.13 -6.14 11.08
CA ILE A 224 4.97 -5.67 11.85
C ILE A 224 4.43 -6.85 12.67
N MET A 225 4.51 -6.75 13.98
CA MET A 225 4.12 -7.83 14.91
C MET A 225 2.62 -7.78 15.22
N LEU A 226 1.80 -8.47 14.44
CA LEU A 226 0.35 -8.62 14.63
C LEU A 226 0.05 -9.84 15.51
N LYS A 227 0.03 -9.64 16.84
CA LYS A 227 -0.16 -10.73 17.84
C LYS A 227 -1.44 -10.58 18.65
#